data_1058eac5f772de5c1ec62d112df88239
#
_entry.id   1058eac5f772de5c1ec62d112df88239
#
_cell.length_a   1.000
_cell.length_b   1.000
_cell.length_c   1.000
_cell.angle_alpha   90.00
_cell.angle_beta   90.00
_cell.angle_gamma   90.00
#
_symmetry.space_group_name_H-M   'P 1'
#
loop_
_entity.id
_entity.type
_entity.pdbx_description
1 polymer ?
#
loop_
_entity_poly.entity_id
_entity_poly.type
_entity_poly.pdbx_seq_one_letter_code
_entity_poly.pdbx_strand_id
1 'polypeptide(L)'
;MTEPTSITFRRPVEDDHPHVVGVVDEWWGGRRMRALLPRLWFQHFTGTSWIAEDDDRIVGFLVGFVSPDRPHEAYIHMVGTSPNHRGAGLGRMLYERFFEDMRGRGVRRVGAVTWPGNRTSVAFHRAMGFVPAEAGTQNLYGTPAYPDYDADGDDRVVFSREI
;
A
#
# COMPACT_ATOMS: atom_id res chain seq x y z
N MET A 1 -28.78 -12.31 11.70
CA MET A 1 -28.39 -11.64 10.44
C MET A 1 -27.47 -10.50 10.81
N THR A 2 -26.22 -10.62 10.47
CA THR A 2 -25.27 -9.50 10.53
C THR A 2 -25.65 -8.56 9.40
N GLU A 3 -25.98 -7.31 9.70
CA GLU A 3 -26.14 -6.28 8.69
C GLU A 3 -24.85 -6.21 7.86
N PRO A 4 -24.95 -5.94 6.55
CA PRO A 4 -23.75 -5.78 5.74
C PRO A 4 -22.96 -4.60 6.31
N THR A 5 -21.79 -4.90 6.81
CA THR A 5 -20.85 -3.91 7.34
C THR A 5 -20.57 -2.88 6.26
N SER A 6 -20.98 -1.64 6.48
CA SER A 6 -20.81 -0.55 5.52
C SER A 6 -19.42 0.04 5.68
N ILE A 7 -18.47 -0.43 4.90
CA ILE A 7 -17.14 0.16 4.86
C ILE A 7 -17.22 1.56 4.26
N THR A 8 -16.76 2.53 5.00
CA THR A 8 -16.62 3.92 4.56
C THR A 8 -15.16 4.28 4.32
N PHE A 9 -14.93 5.25 3.44
CA PHE A 9 -13.59 5.69 3.09
C PHE A 9 -13.48 7.19 3.26
N ARG A 10 -12.38 7.64 3.84
CA ARG A 10 -12.09 9.06 4.02
C ARG A 10 -10.61 9.36 3.87
N ARG A 11 -10.28 10.65 3.80
CA ARG A 11 -8.87 11.08 3.90
C ARG A 11 -8.35 10.91 5.32
N PRO A 12 -7.08 10.55 5.49
CA PRO A 12 -6.45 10.57 6.81
C PRO A 12 -6.40 11.98 7.38
N VAL A 13 -6.37 12.05 8.70
CA VAL A 13 -5.95 13.24 9.45
C VAL A 13 -4.75 12.89 10.31
N GLU A 14 -4.04 13.88 10.82
CA GLU A 14 -2.82 13.64 11.61
C GLU A 14 -3.09 12.78 12.85
N ASP A 15 -4.25 12.96 13.46
CA ASP A 15 -4.65 12.20 14.67
C ASP A 15 -4.91 10.71 14.41
N ASP A 16 -4.99 10.28 13.15
CA ASP A 16 -5.06 8.85 12.81
C ASP A 16 -3.73 8.13 13.03
N HIS A 17 -2.61 8.86 12.98
CA HIS A 17 -1.28 8.26 13.06
C HIS A 17 -1.06 7.37 14.29
N PRO A 18 -1.37 7.79 15.52
CA PRO A 18 -1.20 6.92 16.70
C PRO A 18 -2.03 5.64 16.63
N HIS A 19 -3.24 5.72 16.08
CA HIS A 19 -4.12 4.56 15.92
C HIS A 19 -3.58 3.56 14.91
N VAL A 20 -3.16 4.04 13.74
CA VAL A 20 -2.61 3.18 12.68
C VAL A 20 -1.28 2.56 13.12
N VAL A 21 -0.37 3.33 13.69
CA VAL A 21 0.92 2.82 14.19
C VAL A 21 0.73 1.82 15.32
N GLY A 22 -0.32 1.99 16.14
CA GLY A 22 -0.66 1.07 17.23
C GLY A 22 -1.06 -0.32 16.77
N VAL A 23 -1.55 -0.49 15.54
CA VAL A 23 -2.05 -1.76 15.00
C VAL A 23 -1.20 -2.33 13.86
N VAL A 24 -0.35 -1.51 13.24
CA VAL A 24 0.34 -1.90 12.01
C VAL A 24 1.23 -3.14 12.19
N ASP A 25 1.97 -3.23 13.28
CA ASP A 25 2.84 -4.38 13.53
C ASP A 25 2.02 -5.67 13.72
N GLU A 26 0.90 -5.60 14.43
CA GLU A 26 -0.03 -6.73 14.59
C GLU A 26 -0.62 -7.15 13.24
N TRP A 27 -1.04 -6.20 12.42
CA TRP A 27 -1.60 -6.49 11.09
C TRP A 27 -0.60 -7.15 10.14
N TRP A 28 0.69 -6.99 10.39
CA TRP A 28 1.78 -7.68 9.67
C TRP A 28 2.33 -8.92 10.42
N GLY A 29 1.53 -9.52 11.31
CA GLY A 29 1.92 -10.72 12.02
C GLY A 29 3.07 -10.53 13.01
N GLY A 30 3.20 -9.34 13.60
CA GLY A 30 4.23 -8.98 14.58
C GLY A 30 5.53 -8.45 13.97
N ARG A 31 5.59 -8.23 12.65
CA ARG A 31 6.75 -7.56 12.03
C ARG A 31 6.82 -6.10 12.45
N ARG A 32 8.02 -5.57 12.57
CA ARG A 32 8.25 -4.16 12.92
C ARG A 32 8.01 -3.24 11.73
N MET A 33 6.76 -2.93 11.44
CA MET A 33 6.36 -2.09 10.31
C MET A 33 6.19 -0.61 10.68
N ARG A 34 6.03 -0.30 11.97
CA ARG A 34 5.78 1.08 12.44
C ARG A 34 6.87 2.08 12.04
N ALA A 35 8.13 1.62 11.94
CA ALA A 35 9.24 2.46 11.53
C ALA A 35 9.13 2.96 10.08
N LEU A 36 8.37 2.25 9.23
CA LEU A 36 8.12 2.63 7.85
C LEU A 36 6.95 3.62 7.71
N LEU A 37 6.28 3.97 8.83
CA LEU A 37 5.11 4.82 8.83
C LEU A 37 5.26 6.01 9.79
N PRO A 38 6.28 6.86 9.60
CA PRO A 38 6.44 8.07 10.41
C PRO A 38 5.25 9.03 10.24
N ARG A 39 5.06 9.90 11.25
CA ARG A 39 3.93 10.86 11.32
C ARG A 39 3.80 11.72 10.07
N LEU A 40 4.90 12.00 9.36
CA LEU A 40 4.91 12.82 8.16
C LEU A 40 3.90 12.35 7.08
N TRP A 41 3.58 11.04 7.02
CA TRP A 41 2.58 10.52 6.08
C TRP A 41 1.19 11.05 6.36
N PHE A 42 0.89 11.30 7.64
CA PHE A 42 -0.38 11.84 8.12
C PHE A 42 -0.38 13.37 8.25
N GLN A 43 0.73 14.03 7.93
CA GLN A 43 0.86 15.49 7.88
C GLN A 43 0.88 16.02 6.45
N HIS A 44 1.61 15.35 5.54
CA HIS A 44 1.97 15.89 4.24
C HIS A 44 1.38 15.10 3.06
N PHE A 45 0.85 13.88 3.29
CA PHE A 45 0.35 13.01 2.23
C PHE A 45 -1.12 12.59 2.41
N THR A 46 -1.87 13.32 3.22
CA THR A 46 -3.28 13.02 3.49
C THR A 46 -4.16 13.17 2.25
N GLY A 47 -3.86 14.12 1.37
CA GLY A 47 -4.59 14.36 0.14
C GLY A 47 -4.47 13.26 -0.91
N THR A 48 -3.51 12.34 -0.77
CA THR A 48 -3.26 11.21 -1.68
C THR A 48 -3.35 9.85 -0.98
N SER A 49 -3.81 9.84 0.27
CA SER A 49 -3.91 8.64 1.09
C SER A 49 -5.36 8.37 1.48
N TRP A 50 -5.64 7.17 2.00
CA TRP A 50 -7.00 6.75 2.34
C TRP A 50 -7.04 6.00 3.67
N ILE A 51 -8.12 6.21 4.42
CA ILE A 51 -8.54 5.41 5.57
C ILE A 51 -9.84 4.69 5.20
N ALA A 52 -9.93 3.42 5.57
CA ALA A 52 -11.16 2.64 5.54
C ALA A 52 -11.64 2.41 6.97
N GLU A 53 -12.91 2.63 7.20
CA GLU A 53 -13.56 2.48 8.50
C GLU A 53 -14.74 1.53 8.44
N ASP A 54 -14.95 0.82 9.54
CA ASP A 54 -16.10 0.00 9.84
C ASP A 54 -16.62 0.42 11.22
N ASP A 55 -17.83 0.97 11.29
CA ASP A 55 -18.42 1.53 12.52
C ASP A 55 -17.44 2.45 13.28
N ASP A 56 -16.91 3.45 12.59
CA ASP A 56 -15.94 4.43 13.11
C ASP A 56 -14.61 3.84 13.61
N ARG A 57 -14.34 2.57 13.31
CA ARG A 57 -13.05 1.93 13.58
C ARG A 57 -12.22 1.84 12.31
N ILE A 58 -10.96 2.23 12.40
CA ILE A 58 -10.03 2.07 11.29
C ILE A 58 -9.78 0.58 11.05
N VAL A 59 -10.14 0.10 9.87
CA VAL A 59 -9.97 -1.31 9.45
C VAL A 59 -9.01 -1.45 8.27
N GLY A 60 -8.60 -0.34 7.66
CA GLY A 60 -7.63 -0.33 6.59
C GLY A 60 -7.07 1.06 6.34
N PHE A 61 -5.92 1.10 5.69
CA PHE A 61 -5.30 2.34 5.24
C PHE A 61 -4.45 2.11 3.99
N LEU A 62 -4.28 3.16 3.23
CA LEU A 62 -3.32 3.24 2.14
C LEU A 62 -2.61 4.58 2.21
N VAL A 63 -1.30 4.60 2.27
CA VAL A 63 -0.49 5.82 2.15
C VAL A 63 0.28 5.81 0.84
N GLY A 64 0.16 6.91 0.09
CA GLY A 64 0.76 7.08 -1.21
C GLY A 64 0.87 8.54 -1.62
N PHE A 65 1.50 8.79 -2.76
CA PHE A 65 1.74 10.14 -3.24
C PHE A 65 1.89 10.20 -4.76
N VAL A 66 1.71 11.39 -5.32
CA VAL A 66 2.16 11.71 -6.68
C VAL A 66 3.63 12.12 -6.61
N SER A 67 4.47 11.53 -7.46
CA SER A 67 5.89 11.88 -7.47
C SER A 67 6.09 13.35 -7.83
N PRO A 68 6.78 14.15 -7.00
CA PRO A 68 7.09 15.53 -7.33
C PRO A 68 8.05 15.65 -8.51
N ASP A 69 8.92 14.66 -8.73
CA ASP A 69 9.90 14.63 -9.82
C ASP A 69 9.32 14.05 -11.12
N ARG A 70 8.25 13.26 -10.99
CA ARG A 70 7.60 12.55 -12.10
C ARG A 70 6.08 12.72 -11.99
N PRO A 71 5.53 13.85 -12.40
CA PRO A 71 4.13 14.22 -12.10
C PRO A 71 3.08 13.30 -12.74
N HIS A 72 3.46 12.45 -13.68
CA HIS A 72 2.59 11.41 -14.26
C HIS A 72 2.71 10.05 -13.58
N GLU A 73 3.52 9.96 -12.53
CA GLU A 73 3.71 8.75 -11.72
C GLU A 73 3.24 8.98 -10.28
N ALA A 74 2.61 7.98 -9.72
CA ALA A 74 2.28 7.91 -8.31
C ALA A 74 2.92 6.68 -7.68
N TYR A 75 2.99 6.66 -6.37
CA TYR A 75 3.62 5.59 -5.61
C TYR A 75 2.77 5.22 -4.41
N ILE A 76 2.56 3.92 -4.20
CA ILE A 76 1.95 3.38 -2.99
C ILE A 76 3.07 2.95 -2.05
N HIS A 77 3.17 3.64 -0.91
CA HIS A 77 4.18 3.34 0.08
C HIS A 77 3.79 2.14 0.96
N MET A 78 2.56 2.14 1.47
CA MET A 78 2.08 1.09 2.35
C MET A 78 0.56 0.98 2.28
N VAL A 79 0.07 -0.24 2.31
CA VAL A 79 -1.35 -0.55 2.47
C VAL A 79 -1.50 -1.60 3.56
N GLY A 80 -2.45 -1.43 4.45
CA GLY A 80 -2.74 -2.38 5.51
C GLY A 80 -4.22 -2.60 5.67
N THR A 81 -4.60 -3.82 6.02
CA THR A 81 -5.96 -4.19 6.33
C THR A 81 -6.01 -5.02 7.60
N SER A 82 -7.00 -4.74 8.44
CA SER A 82 -7.26 -5.52 9.65
C SER A 82 -7.41 -7.01 9.30
N PRO A 83 -6.78 -7.91 10.07
CA PRO A 83 -6.91 -9.34 9.86
C PRO A 83 -8.36 -9.83 9.81
N ASN A 84 -9.24 -9.22 10.60
CA ASN A 84 -10.66 -9.56 10.65
C ASN A 84 -11.46 -9.16 9.38
N HIS A 85 -10.89 -8.31 8.54
CA HIS A 85 -11.49 -7.81 7.30
C HIS A 85 -10.77 -8.35 6.04
N ARG A 86 -9.84 -9.28 6.21
CA ARG A 86 -9.18 -9.96 5.09
C ARG A 86 -10.14 -10.90 4.38
N GLY A 87 -9.97 -11.05 3.07
CA GLY A 87 -10.86 -11.85 2.24
C GLY A 87 -12.16 -11.15 1.82
N ALA A 88 -12.45 -9.95 2.37
CA ALA A 88 -13.60 -9.12 1.97
C ALA A 88 -13.28 -8.13 0.84
N GLY A 89 -12.08 -8.19 0.26
CA GLY A 89 -11.67 -7.31 -0.85
C GLY A 89 -11.27 -5.89 -0.44
N LEU A 90 -11.07 -5.63 0.86
CA LEU A 90 -10.76 -4.28 1.36
C LEU A 90 -9.47 -3.71 0.77
N GLY A 91 -8.42 -4.52 0.65
CA GLY A 91 -7.17 -4.11 0.00
C GLY A 91 -7.39 -3.70 -1.46
N ARG A 92 -8.17 -4.47 -2.21
CA ARG A 92 -8.55 -4.13 -3.58
C ARG A 92 -9.31 -2.80 -3.64
N MET A 93 -10.28 -2.59 -2.76
CA MET A 93 -11.07 -1.36 -2.72
C MET A 93 -10.20 -0.13 -2.46
N LEU A 94 -9.20 -0.24 -1.57
CA LEU A 94 -8.24 0.83 -1.30
C LEU A 94 -7.38 1.16 -2.53
N TYR A 95 -6.88 0.13 -3.22
CA TYR A 95 -6.10 0.30 -4.46
C TYR A 95 -6.92 0.92 -5.59
N GLU A 96 -8.15 0.45 -5.80
CA GLU A 96 -9.04 0.98 -6.84
C GLU A 96 -9.39 2.45 -6.59
N ARG A 97 -9.65 2.84 -5.34
CA ARG A 97 -9.82 4.24 -4.97
C ARG A 97 -8.58 5.09 -5.24
N PHE A 98 -7.42 4.55 -4.91
CA PHE A 98 -6.17 5.23 -5.22
C PHE A 98 -5.99 5.42 -6.72
N PHE A 99 -6.22 4.39 -7.53
CA PHE A 99 -6.10 4.50 -8.98
C PHE A 99 -7.07 5.52 -9.58
N GLU A 100 -8.32 5.52 -9.13
CA GLU A 100 -9.32 6.49 -9.59
C GLU A 100 -8.91 7.93 -9.26
N ASP A 101 -8.49 8.18 -8.02
CA ASP A 101 -7.97 9.47 -7.57
C ASP A 101 -6.75 9.90 -8.39
N MET A 102 -5.81 9.00 -8.63
CA MET A 102 -4.61 9.28 -9.41
C MET A 102 -4.92 9.56 -10.88
N ARG A 103 -5.85 8.85 -11.50
CA ARG A 103 -6.32 9.15 -12.87
C ARG A 103 -6.91 10.56 -12.95
N GLY A 104 -7.71 10.94 -11.97
CA GLY A 104 -8.28 12.30 -11.88
C GLY A 104 -7.24 13.41 -11.78
N ARG A 105 -6.01 13.08 -11.37
CA ARG A 105 -4.87 13.99 -11.28
C ARG A 105 -3.94 13.94 -12.49
N GLY A 106 -4.27 13.16 -13.51
CA GLY A 106 -3.45 13.00 -14.71
C GLY A 106 -2.27 12.04 -14.55
N VAL A 107 -2.26 11.24 -13.48
CA VAL A 107 -1.28 10.16 -13.31
C VAL A 107 -1.60 9.02 -14.28
N ARG A 108 -0.56 8.43 -14.87
CA ARG A 108 -0.67 7.33 -15.84
C ARG A 108 -0.03 6.04 -15.35
N ARG A 109 0.80 6.11 -14.32
CA ARG A 109 1.56 4.97 -13.82
C ARG A 109 1.64 4.99 -12.30
N VAL A 110 1.46 3.84 -11.69
CA VAL A 110 1.60 3.66 -10.23
C VAL A 110 2.70 2.65 -9.96
N GLY A 111 3.62 3.01 -9.06
CA GLY A 111 4.69 2.15 -8.58
C GLY A 111 4.47 1.67 -7.15
N ALA A 112 5.07 0.55 -6.83
CA ALA A 112 5.14 0.00 -5.48
C ALA A 112 6.34 -0.94 -5.37
N VAL A 113 6.81 -1.19 -4.17
CA VAL A 113 7.85 -2.21 -3.92
C VAL A 113 7.40 -3.16 -2.81
N THR A 114 7.91 -4.39 -2.84
CA THR A 114 7.75 -5.33 -1.75
C THR A 114 8.99 -6.22 -1.62
N TRP A 115 9.19 -6.79 -0.44
CA TRP A 115 10.20 -7.82 -0.28
C TRP A 115 9.81 -9.09 -1.06
N PRO A 116 10.71 -9.68 -1.86
CA PRO A 116 10.35 -10.81 -2.74
C PRO A 116 9.91 -12.07 -1.98
N GLY A 117 10.31 -12.24 -0.73
CA GLY A 117 9.86 -13.31 0.14
C GLY A 117 8.43 -13.15 0.68
N ASN A 118 7.83 -11.97 0.54
CA ASN A 118 6.44 -11.73 0.88
C ASN A 118 5.51 -12.19 -0.26
N ARG A 119 5.32 -13.50 -0.36
CA ARG A 119 4.56 -14.13 -1.44
C ARG A 119 3.12 -13.63 -1.54
N THR A 120 2.50 -13.35 -0.41
CA THR A 120 1.12 -12.82 -0.37
C THR A 120 1.06 -11.44 -1.02
N SER A 121 2.00 -10.55 -0.69
CA SER A 121 2.09 -9.23 -1.30
C SER A 121 2.40 -9.31 -2.80
N VAL A 122 3.33 -10.18 -3.20
CA VAL A 122 3.66 -10.40 -4.62
C VAL A 122 2.43 -10.86 -5.40
N ALA A 123 1.71 -11.85 -4.89
CA ALA A 123 0.49 -12.36 -5.52
C ALA A 123 -0.61 -11.29 -5.60
N PHE A 124 -0.79 -10.51 -4.54
CA PHE A 124 -1.76 -9.43 -4.49
C PHE A 124 -1.46 -8.35 -5.54
N HIS A 125 -0.22 -7.89 -5.65
CA HIS A 125 0.17 -6.89 -6.64
C HIS A 125 -0.04 -7.41 -8.07
N ARG A 126 0.32 -8.65 -8.34
CA ARG A 126 0.04 -9.26 -9.66
C ARG A 126 -1.46 -9.32 -9.95
N ALA A 127 -2.28 -9.70 -8.97
CA ALA A 127 -3.74 -9.72 -9.10
C ALA A 127 -4.32 -8.33 -9.32
N MET A 128 -3.68 -7.28 -8.79
CA MET A 128 -4.02 -5.88 -9.02
C MET A 128 -3.47 -5.31 -10.34
N GLY A 129 -2.88 -6.14 -11.19
CA GLY A 129 -2.37 -5.75 -12.50
C GLY A 129 -0.99 -5.11 -12.51
N PHE A 130 -0.26 -5.17 -11.40
CA PHE A 130 1.14 -4.74 -11.37
C PHE A 130 2.05 -5.75 -12.04
N VAL A 131 3.06 -5.25 -12.73
CA VAL A 131 4.09 -6.03 -13.41
C VAL A 131 5.43 -5.75 -12.74
N PRO A 132 6.19 -6.79 -12.35
CA PRO A 132 7.54 -6.60 -11.81
C PRO A 132 8.51 -6.18 -12.92
N ALA A 133 9.43 -5.29 -12.60
CA ALA A 133 10.57 -5.00 -13.47
C ALA A 133 11.43 -6.26 -13.66
N GLU A 134 11.96 -6.47 -14.84
CA GLU A 134 12.77 -7.65 -15.19
C GLU A 134 14.21 -7.29 -15.53
N ALA A 135 14.44 -6.14 -16.18
CA ALA A 135 15.77 -5.73 -16.61
C ALA A 135 16.70 -5.49 -15.41
N GLY A 136 17.82 -6.21 -15.38
CA GLY A 136 18.81 -6.07 -14.29
C GLY A 136 18.45 -6.76 -12.98
N THR A 137 17.34 -7.52 -12.96
CA THR A 137 16.90 -8.27 -11.79
C THR A 137 17.53 -9.66 -11.71
N GLN A 138 17.41 -10.28 -10.54
CA GLN A 138 17.68 -11.69 -10.28
C GLN A 138 16.38 -12.39 -9.84
N ASN A 139 16.32 -13.71 -10.02
CA ASN A 139 15.22 -14.49 -9.47
C ASN A 139 15.45 -14.70 -7.96
N LEU A 140 14.66 -14.02 -7.13
CA LEU A 140 14.66 -14.15 -5.69
C LEU A 140 13.29 -14.67 -5.24
N TYR A 141 13.26 -15.80 -4.55
CA TYR A 141 12.03 -16.45 -4.09
C TYR A 141 11.00 -16.71 -5.22
N GLY A 142 11.47 -16.93 -6.45
CA GLY A 142 10.62 -17.19 -7.61
C GLY A 142 10.08 -15.93 -8.32
N THR A 143 10.61 -14.74 -7.98
CA THR A 143 10.16 -13.47 -8.56
C THR A 143 11.35 -12.62 -8.99
N PRO A 144 11.29 -11.92 -10.15
CA PRO A 144 12.30 -10.95 -10.50
C PRO A 144 12.39 -9.85 -9.44
N ALA A 145 13.57 -9.64 -8.88
CA ALA A 145 13.82 -8.65 -7.83
C ALA A 145 15.23 -8.07 -7.94
N TYR A 146 15.42 -6.89 -7.38
CA TYR A 146 16.74 -6.28 -7.24
C TYR A 146 17.30 -6.62 -5.86
N PRO A 147 18.44 -7.31 -5.78
CA PRO A 147 19.13 -7.49 -4.51
C PRO A 147 19.65 -6.15 -4.00
N ASP A 148 19.67 -5.98 -2.69
CA ASP A 148 20.20 -4.79 -2.01
C ASP A 148 19.66 -3.45 -2.53
N TYR A 149 18.37 -3.43 -2.91
CA TYR A 149 17.73 -2.29 -3.57
C TYR A 149 17.69 -1.02 -2.70
N ASP A 150 17.31 -1.15 -1.45
CA ASP A 150 17.25 -0.03 -0.51
C ASP A 150 18.51 0.07 0.36
N ALA A 151 19.08 -1.07 0.75
CA ALA A 151 20.30 -1.22 1.53
C ALA A 151 20.77 -2.69 1.46
N ASP A 152 21.92 -2.98 2.04
CA ASP A 152 22.46 -4.35 2.12
C ASP A 152 21.42 -5.30 2.75
N GLY A 153 20.99 -6.32 2.01
CA GLY A 153 19.98 -7.28 2.42
C GLY A 153 18.53 -6.82 2.21
N ASP A 154 18.32 -5.59 1.79
CA ASP A 154 16.98 -5.05 1.50
C ASP A 154 16.58 -5.23 0.03
N ASP A 155 16.30 -6.47 -0.35
CA ASP A 155 15.86 -6.82 -1.69
C ASP A 155 14.44 -6.32 -1.96
N ARG A 156 14.16 -5.90 -3.20
CA ARG A 156 12.82 -5.45 -3.61
C ARG A 156 12.40 -6.00 -4.96
N VAL A 157 11.15 -6.42 -5.03
CA VAL A 157 10.40 -6.48 -6.28
C VAL A 157 9.92 -5.06 -6.56
N VAL A 158 10.25 -4.54 -7.72
CA VAL A 158 9.81 -3.20 -8.16
C VAL A 158 8.64 -3.38 -9.12
N PHE A 159 7.46 -3.02 -8.65
CA PHE A 159 6.22 -3.14 -9.40
C PHE A 159 5.82 -1.84 -10.07
N SER A 160 5.19 -1.94 -11.23
CA SER A 160 4.48 -0.82 -11.84
C SER A 160 3.19 -1.29 -12.51
N ARG A 161 2.22 -0.38 -12.56
CA ARG A 161 0.96 -0.55 -13.30
C ARG A 161 0.64 0.72 -14.07
N GLU A 162 0.32 0.58 -15.34
CA GLU A 162 -0.31 1.65 -16.12
C GLU A 162 -1.80 1.77 -15.75
N ILE A 163 -2.27 3.00 -15.57
CA ILE A 163 -3.64 3.26 -15.14
C ILE A 163 -4.39 4.21 -16.08
#